data_d0f15dfef5cfcac54a0e937b834819c0
#
_entry.id   d0f15dfef5cfcac54a0e937b834819c0
#
_cell.length_a   1.000
_cell.length_b   1.000
_cell.length_c   1.000
_cell.angle_alpha   90.00
_cell.angle_beta   90.00
_cell.angle_gamma   90.00
#
_symmetry.space_group_name_H-M   'P 1'
#
loop_
_entity.id
_entity.type
_entity.pdbx_description
1 polymer ?
#
loop_
_entity_poly.entity_id
_entity_poly.type
_entity_poly.pdbx_seq_one_letter_code
_entity_poly.pdbx_strand_id
1 'polypeptide(L)'
;MKIKAIIPFLMSIISSDCSLTNNEIDINDIWNFKITITEAQENREAHLTGLLDNSAMGISSMETTIYNDNELNIILFQKLAGSKYSGKLDKSIIIGKNISKVTFESTRRIIWYN
;
A
#
# COMPACT_ATOMS: atom_id res chain seq x y z
N MET A 1 17.44 20.16 25.85
CA MET A 1 17.10 19.82 25.56
C MET A 1 16.76 18.99 25.14
N LYS A 2 16.91 18.89 25.13
CA LYS A 2 16.68 18.28 24.82
C LYS A 2 15.99 17.44 24.76
N ILE A 3 15.73 17.21 25.10
CA ILE A 3 14.78 16.58 25.31
C ILE A 3 13.92 16.23 24.38
N LYS A 4 13.78 16.67 23.54
CA LYS A 4 13.05 16.31 22.55
C LYS A 4 13.30 15.08 22.03
N ALA A 5 14.31 14.66 22.17
CA ALA A 5 14.69 13.41 21.69
C ALA A 5 13.86 12.32 22.23
N ILE A 6 13.35 12.52 23.36
CA ILE A 6 12.60 11.55 23.97
C ILE A 6 11.37 11.23 23.29
N ILE A 7 10.76 12.20 22.81
CA ILE A 7 9.55 12.03 22.22
C ILE A 7 9.46 11.10 21.11
N PRO A 8 10.37 11.12 20.20
CA PRO A 8 10.26 10.26 19.09
C PRO A 8 10.16 8.84 19.43
N PHE A 9 10.86 8.42 20.48
CA PHE A 9 10.85 7.06 20.70
C PHE A 9 9.56 6.56 21.23
N LEU A 10 8.74 7.38 21.65
CA LEU A 10 7.48 6.97 22.09
C LEU A 10 6.61 6.57 20.94
N MET A 11 6.85 7.13 19.80
CA MET A 11 6.06 6.80 18.67
C MET A 11 6.26 5.39 18.27
N SER A 12 7.42 4.88 18.45
CA SER A 12 7.68 3.54 18.00
C SER A 12 6.89 2.53 18.80
N ILE A 13 6.55 2.85 19.99
CA ILE A 13 5.77 1.94 20.77
C ILE A 13 4.38 1.84 20.22
N ILE A 14 3.85 2.92 19.80
CA ILE A 14 2.53 2.93 19.25
C ILE A 14 2.46 2.16 17.97
N SER A 15 3.49 2.24 17.18
CA SER A 15 3.46 1.53 15.93
C SER A 15 3.45 0.04 16.14
N SER A 16 4.01 -0.47 17.18
CA SER A 16 3.96 -1.88 17.38
C SER A 16 2.55 -2.35 17.69
N ASP A 17 1.77 -1.53 18.34
CA ASP A 17 0.39 -1.88 18.59
C ASP A 17 -0.39 -1.92 17.29
N CYS A 18 -0.11 -1.04 16.41
CA CYS A 18 -0.79 -1.02 15.13
C CYS A 18 -0.50 -2.27 14.33
N SER A 19 0.68 -2.78 14.42
CA SER A 19 1.03 -3.94 13.64
C SER A 19 0.30 -5.19 14.09
N LEU A 20 -0.21 -5.23 15.29
CA LEU A 20 -0.97 -6.37 15.76
C LEU A 20 -2.35 -6.43 15.15
N THR A 21 -2.91 -5.31 14.75
CA THR A 21 -4.26 -5.27 14.25
C THR A 21 -4.36 -4.96 12.76
N ASN A 22 -3.25 -4.57 12.15
CA ASN A 22 -3.30 -4.08 10.76
C ASN A 22 -2.01 -4.46 10.07
N ASN A 23 -2.00 -5.64 9.49
CA ASN A 23 -0.81 -6.20 8.89
C ASN A 23 -0.64 -5.77 7.45
N GLU A 24 0.60 -5.48 7.10
CA GLU A 24 0.95 -5.15 5.72
C GLU A 24 0.83 -6.39 4.84
N ILE A 25 0.28 -6.24 3.66
CA ILE A 25 0.09 -7.35 2.72
C ILE A 25 1.32 -7.50 1.83
N ASP A 26 1.84 -8.73 1.75
CA ASP A 26 2.94 -9.03 0.85
C ASP A 26 2.34 -9.34 -0.52
N ILE A 27 3.01 -8.94 -1.58
CA ILE A 27 2.51 -9.16 -2.92
C ILE A 27 2.33 -10.65 -3.22
N ASN A 28 3.11 -11.49 -2.58
CA ASN A 28 2.99 -12.93 -2.76
C ASN A 28 1.73 -13.52 -2.15
N ASP A 29 1.05 -12.75 -1.33
CA ASP A 29 -0.20 -13.18 -0.71
C ASP A 29 -1.41 -12.77 -1.55
N ILE A 30 -1.19 -12.22 -2.73
CA ILE A 30 -2.28 -11.80 -3.61
C ILE A 30 -2.26 -12.65 -4.87
N TRP A 31 -3.33 -13.41 -5.09
CA TRP A 31 -3.47 -14.21 -6.30
C TRP A 31 -3.82 -13.30 -7.47
N ASN A 32 -3.21 -13.56 -8.60
CA ASN A 32 -3.49 -12.85 -9.85
C ASN A 32 -3.32 -11.35 -9.73
N PHE A 33 -2.32 -10.94 -8.97
CA PHE A 33 -2.06 -9.51 -8.82
C PHE A 33 -1.72 -8.90 -10.16
N LYS A 34 -2.40 -7.81 -10.48
CA LYS A 34 -2.15 -7.06 -11.69
C LYS A 34 -2.18 -5.58 -11.42
N ILE A 35 -1.34 -4.85 -12.12
CA ILE A 35 -1.45 -3.40 -12.16
C ILE A 35 -1.54 -2.99 -13.62
N THR A 36 -2.51 -2.16 -13.94
CA THR A 36 -2.72 -1.65 -15.29
C THR A 36 -2.65 -0.13 -15.23
N ILE A 37 -1.82 0.46 -16.07
CA ILE A 37 -1.68 1.91 -16.13
C ILE A 37 -2.36 2.41 -17.39
N THR A 38 -3.32 3.30 -17.24
CA THR A 38 -4.06 3.89 -18.34
C THR A 38 -3.69 5.35 -18.47
N GLU A 39 -3.35 5.78 -19.67
CA GLU A 39 -2.99 7.17 -19.92
C GLU A 39 -4.22 8.03 -20.06
N ALA A 40 -4.14 9.24 -19.56
CA ALA A 40 -5.15 10.25 -19.76
C ALA A 40 -4.45 11.55 -20.13
N GLN A 41 -5.20 12.61 -20.37
CA GLN A 41 -4.58 13.85 -20.84
C GLN A 41 -3.64 14.48 -19.82
N GLU A 42 -4.06 14.56 -18.61
CA GLU A 42 -3.29 15.26 -17.57
C GLU A 42 -2.62 14.34 -16.59
N ASN A 43 -3.06 13.12 -16.47
CA ASN A 43 -2.48 12.20 -15.52
C ASN A 43 -2.67 10.76 -16.01
N ARG A 44 -2.39 9.81 -15.16
CA ARG A 44 -2.57 8.40 -15.45
C ARG A 44 -3.43 7.79 -14.36
N GLU A 45 -4.02 6.65 -14.66
CA GLU A 45 -4.75 5.90 -13.65
C GLU A 45 -4.11 4.53 -13.48
N ALA A 46 -3.82 4.18 -12.24
CA ALA A 46 -3.32 2.86 -11.92
C ALA A 46 -4.46 2.04 -11.36
N HIS A 47 -4.71 0.87 -11.94
CA HIS A 47 -5.76 -0.02 -11.47
C HIS A 47 -5.11 -1.30 -10.98
N LEU A 48 -5.34 -1.63 -9.71
CA LEU A 48 -4.77 -2.80 -9.08
C LEU A 48 -5.87 -3.81 -8.83
N THR A 49 -5.63 -5.06 -9.22
CA THR A 49 -6.60 -6.14 -9.00
C THR A 49 -5.91 -7.37 -8.45
N GLY A 50 -6.68 -8.22 -7.82
CA GLY A 50 -6.18 -9.47 -7.26
C GLY A 50 -7.11 -10.01 -6.19
N LEU A 51 -6.65 -11.05 -5.51
CA LEU A 51 -7.44 -11.65 -4.44
C LEU A 51 -6.49 -12.15 -3.35
N LEU A 52 -6.77 -11.79 -2.11
CA LEU A 52 -5.96 -12.31 -1.00
C LEU A 52 -6.10 -13.82 -0.93
N ASP A 53 -4.99 -14.51 -0.73
CA ASP A 53 -5.00 -15.97 -0.69
C ASP A 53 -5.56 -16.50 0.65
N ASN A 54 -5.55 -15.69 1.68
CA ASN A 54 -6.10 -16.09 2.96
C ASN A 54 -7.54 -15.62 3.07
N SER A 55 -8.47 -16.53 2.97
CA SER A 55 -9.89 -16.16 2.94
C SER A 55 -10.42 -15.60 4.25
N ALA A 56 -9.66 -15.74 5.33
CA ALA A 56 -10.08 -15.15 6.60
C ALA A 56 -9.73 -13.66 6.70
N MET A 57 -8.93 -13.16 5.77
CA MET A 57 -8.46 -11.77 5.83
C MET A 57 -9.13 -10.92 4.75
N GLY A 58 -9.19 -9.64 5.00
CA GLY A 58 -9.67 -8.69 4.02
C GLY A 58 -8.79 -7.46 4.00
N ILE A 59 -8.87 -6.69 2.92
CA ILE A 59 -8.08 -5.48 2.76
C ILE A 59 -8.72 -4.37 3.57
N SER A 60 -8.00 -3.86 4.55
CA SER A 60 -8.55 -2.87 5.47
C SER A 60 -8.22 -1.45 5.10
N SER A 61 -7.06 -1.20 4.50
CA SER A 61 -6.67 0.16 4.13
C SER A 61 -5.52 0.14 3.14
N MET A 62 -5.27 1.31 2.55
CA MET A 62 -4.20 1.50 1.60
C MET A 62 -3.49 2.81 1.94
N GLU A 63 -2.17 2.80 1.91
CA GLU A 63 -1.37 4.01 2.07
C GLU A 63 -0.53 4.21 0.84
N THR A 64 -0.35 5.47 0.45
CA THR A 64 0.50 5.81 -0.67
C THR A 64 1.49 6.86 -0.23
N THR A 65 2.72 6.78 -0.75
CA THR A 65 3.78 7.74 -0.46
C THR A 65 4.54 8.01 -1.74
N ILE A 66 4.93 9.25 -1.97
CA ILE A 66 5.72 9.60 -3.14
C ILE A 66 7.15 9.86 -2.70
N TYR A 67 8.08 9.14 -3.32
CA TYR A 67 9.50 9.31 -3.06
C TYR A 67 10.16 9.98 -4.26
N ASN A 68 11.01 10.94 -3.99
CA ASN A 68 11.82 11.64 -5.02
C ASN A 68 10.98 12.19 -6.17
N ASP A 69 9.75 12.50 -5.92
CA ASP A 69 8.81 13.07 -6.90
C ASP A 69 8.50 12.16 -8.08
N ASN A 70 9.05 10.95 -8.14
CA ASN A 70 8.82 10.09 -9.29
C ASN A 70 8.47 8.64 -8.95
N GLU A 71 8.44 8.29 -7.68
CA GLU A 71 8.10 6.93 -7.28
C GLU A 71 6.87 6.96 -6.40
N LEU A 72 5.82 6.25 -6.80
CA LEU A 72 4.65 6.08 -5.95
C LEU A 72 4.74 4.74 -5.26
N ASN A 73 4.77 4.74 -3.94
CA ASN A 73 4.81 3.51 -3.18
C ASN A 73 3.43 3.24 -2.60
N ILE A 74 2.96 2.01 -2.73
CA ILE A 74 1.65 1.59 -2.26
C ILE A 74 1.83 0.51 -1.21
N ILE A 75 1.17 0.67 -0.08
CA ILE A 75 1.15 -0.35 0.95
C ILE A 75 -0.30 -0.67 1.24
N LEU A 76 -0.65 -1.95 1.18
CA LEU A 76 -1.98 -2.41 1.54
C LEU A 76 -1.92 -3.11 2.88
N PHE A 77 -2.95 -2.94 3.67
CA PHE A 77 -3.03 -3.55 4.99
C PHE A 77 -4.24 -4.47 5.05
N GLN A 78 -4.16 -5.49 5.90
CA GLN A 78 -5.23 -6.47 6.04
C GLN A 78 -5.62 -6.65 7.50
N LYS A 79 -6.85 -7.08 7.69
CA LYS A 79 -7.39 -7.44 9.00
C LYS A 79 -8.29 -8.64 8.82
N LEU A 80 -8.72 -9.25 9.90
CA LEU A 80 -9.70 -10.32 9.82
C LEU A 80 -10.94 -9.78 9.11
N ALA A 81 -11.40 -10.53 8.12
CA ALA A 81 -12.45 -10.04 7.24
C ALA A 81 -13.79 -9.87 7.95
N GLY A 82 -14.21 -10.87 8.65
CA GLY A 82 -15.55 -10.85 9.23
C GLY A 82 -16.56 -10.55 8.13
N SER A 83 -17.43 -9.61 8.39
CA SER A 83 -18.36 -9.15 7.37
C SER A 83 -18.00 -7.77 6.87
N LYS A 84 -16.87 -7.23 7.31
CA LYS A 84 -16.54 -5.83 7.05
C LYS A 84 -15.54 -5.61 5.93
N TYR A 85 -14.60 -6.51 5.76
CA TYR A 85 -13.55 -6.35 4.76
C TYR A 85 -13.58 -7.48 3.75
N SER A 86 -13.20 -7.18 2.52
CA SER A 86 -13.15 -8.16 1.45
C SER A 86 -11.71 -8.45 1.07
N GLY A 87 -11.43 -9.67 0.69
CA GLY A 87 -10.13 -10.02 0.17
C GLY A 87 -9.93 -9.65 -1.29
N LYS A 88 -10.98 -9.13 -1.94
CA LYS A 88 -10.87 -8.76 -3.33
C LYS A 88 -10.16 -7.42 -3.45
N LEU A 89 -9.11 -7.39 -4.24
CA LEU A 89 -8.40 -6.16 -4.53
C LEU A 89 -8.94 -5.56 -5.82
N ASP A 90 -9.40 -4.32 -5.75
CA ASP A 90 -9.92 -3.62 -6.91
C ASP A 90 -9.82 -2.13 -6.56
N LYS A 91 -8.66 -1.56 -6.80
CA LYS A 91 -8.39 -0.17 -6.43
C LYS A 91 -7.90 0.62 -7.61
N SER A 92 -8.38 1.84 -7.74
CA SER A 92 -7.91 2.76 -8.77
C SER A 92 -7.29 3.98 -8.10
N ILE A 93 -6.15 4.40 -8.61
CA ILE A 93 -5.41 5.53 -8.07
C ILE A 93 -5.02 6.44 -9.21
N ILE A 94 -5.24 7.74 -9.03
CA ILE A 94 -4.80 8.72 -10.01
C ILE A 94 -3.34 9.06 -9.71
N ILE A 95 -2.48 8.97 -10.69
CA ILE A 95 -1.06 9.28 -10.51
C ILE A 95 -0.63 10.33 -11.53
N GLY A 96 0.31 11.16 -11.12
CA GLY A 96 0.80 12.21 -11.98
C GLY A 96 1.71 11.68 -13.08
N LYS A 97 1.87 12.45 -14.14
CA LYS A 97 2.75 12.05 -15.23
C LYS A 97 4.21 12.07 -14.84
N ASN A 98 4.54 12.72 -13.74
CA ASN A 98 5.90 12.72 -13.23
C ASN A 98 6.28 11.40 -12.57
N ILE A 99 5.29 10.56 -12.26
CA ILE A 99 5.57 9.27 -11.65
C ILE A 99 6.09 8.31 -12.73
N SER A 100 7.28 7.81 -12.55
CA SER A 100 7.90 6.89 -13.51
C SER A 100 7.99 5.48 -12.95
N LYS A 101 7.62 5.27 -11.71
CA LYS A 101 7.77 3.98 -11.07
C LYS A 101 6.72 3.82 -10.00
N VAL A 102 6.13 2.63 -9.92
CA VAL A 102 5.21 2.30 -8.82
C VAL A 102 5.81 1.12 -8.07
N THR A 103 5.89 1.25 -6.75
CA THR A 103 6.44 0.21 -5.90
C THR A 103 5.39 -0.24 -4.90
N PHE A 104 5.61 -1.40 -4.32
CA PHE A 104 4.65 -2.02 -3.42
C PHE A 104 5.35 -2.51 -2.16
N GLU A 105 4.65 -2.44 -1.03
CA GLU A 105 5.15 -2.87 0.26
C GLU A 105 6.21 -1.92 0.80
N SER A 106 6.52 -2.07 2.05
CA SER A 106 7.54 -1.24 2.68
C SER A 106 8.93 -1.54 2.11
N THR A 107 9.10 -2.70 1.47
CA THR A 107 10.35 -3.02 0.81
C THR A 107 10.51 -2.30 -0.53
N ARG A 108 9.47 -1.61 -0.97
CA ARG A 108 9.48 -0.84 -2.20
C ARG A 108 9.81 -1.71 -3.42
N ARG A 109 9.12 -2.83 -3.53
CA ARG A 109 9.27 -3.74 -4.66
C ARG A 109 8.66 -3.10 -5.90
N ILE A 110 9.39 -3.03 -6.99
CA ILE A 110 8.91 -2.39 -8.21
C ILE A 110 7.84 -3.27 -8.85
N ILE A 111 6.66 -2.71 -9.08
CA ILE A 111 5.57 -3.42 -9.74
C ILE A 111 5.23 -2.79 -11.10
N TRP A 112 5.74 -1.61 -11.37
CA TRP A 112 5.56 -0.97 -12.68
C TRP A 112 6.62 0.11 -12.84
N TYR A 113 7.15 0.26 -14.04
CA TYR A 113 7.96 1.44 -14.35
C TYR A 113 7.84 1.77 -15.82
N ASN A 114 8.10 3.03 -16.10
CA ASN A 114 7.93 3.56 -17.46
C ASN A 114 9.26 3.56 -18.20
#